data_27bcb355e3755c5ae1025eb71bbd1c9a
#
_entry.id   27bcb355e3755c5ae1025eb71bbd1c9a
#
_cell.length_a   1.000
_cell.length_b   1.000
_cell.length_c   1.000
_cell.angle_alpha   90.00
_cell.angle_beta   90.00
_cell.angle_gamma   90.00
#
_symmetry.space_group_name_H-M   'P 1'
#
loop_
_entity.id
_entity.type
_entity.pdbx_description
1 polymer ?
#
loop_
_entity_poly.entity_id
_entity_poly.type
_entity_poly.pdbx_seq_one_letter_code
_entity_poly.pdbx_strand_id
1 'polypeptide(L)'
;MLADDSPHAQRMGERILREEGFEVVSITEGDTALLRLADVDPDVILADVFLPGKSGFDICRYVKSHPRHCHARVVLTAGMLEPFDEEEARLAGCDGILKKPFEASAVVDTIRPLIHDAEFSRGLFSETFAAEVNALMPPSMAVRPAPQGDSDVDEERVRAAITLALDAALPVIIDEITQRVLVALGH
;
A
#
# COMPACT_ATOMS: atom_id res chain seq x y z
N MET A 1 -7.98 4.59 4.41
CA MET A 1 -7.34 5.28 5.56
C MET A 1 -7.41 6.77 5.35
N LEU A 2 -7.71 7.55 6.39
CA LEU A 2 -7.75 9.02 6.36
C LEU A 2 -6.77 9.55 7.42
N ALA A 3 -5.67 10.14 7.00
CA ALA A 3 -4.64 10.70 7.86
C ALA A 3 -4.69 12.23 7.80
N ASP A 4 -5.15 12.87 8.88
CA ASP A 4 -5.37 14.32 8.97
C ASP A 4 -5.38 14.71 10.45
N ASP A 5 -4.63 15.72 10.85
CA ASP A 5 -4.56 16.17 12.24
C ASP A 5 -5.69 17.14 12.62
N SER A 6 -6.40 17.67 11.64
CA SER A 6 -7.54 18.56 11.86
C SER A 6 -8.81 17.78 12.20
N PRO A 7 -9.36 17.91 13.41
CA PRO A 7 -10.60 17.22 13.80
C PRO A 7 -11.80 17.60 12.93
N HIS A 8 -11.78 18.77 12.32
CA HIS A 8 -12.83 19.23 11.42
C HIS A 8 -12.74 18.54 10.07
N ALA A 9 -11.54 18.52 9.47
CA ALA A 9 -11.31 17.87 8.19
C ALA A 9 -11.53 16.34 8.28
N GLN A 10 -11.07 15.71 9.38
CA GLN A 10 -11.35 14.31 9.66
C GLN A 10 -12.84 13.99 9.67
N ARG A 11 -13.62 14.69 10.50
CA ARG A 11 -15.07 14.46 10.60
C ARG A 11 -15.79 14.67 9.27
N MET A 12 -15.37 15.69 8.50
CA MET A 12 -15.95 15.95 7.18
C MET A 12 -15.58 14.82 6.20
N GLY A 13 -14.32 14.45 6.10
CA GLY A 13 -13.84 13.37 5.24
C GLY A 13 -14.46 12.03 5.60
N GLU A 14 -14.48 11.66 6.89
CA GLU A 14 -15.14 10.45 7.37
C GLU A 14 -16.61 10.39 6.97
N ARG A 15 -17.35 11.48 7.14
CA ARG A 15 -18.76 11.54 6.81
C ARG A 15 -18.97 11.29 5.32
N ILE A 16 -18.26 12.03 4.46
CA ILE A 16 -18.34 11.90 3.00
C ILE A 16 -18.06 10.44 2.58
N LEU A 17 -16.96 9.88 3.08
CA LEU A 17 -16.54 8.54 2.69
C LEU A 17 -17.50 7.46 3.17
N ARG A 18 -18.00 7.57 4.40
CA ARG A 18 -18.98 6.60 4.97
C ARG A 18 -20.35 6.69 4.30
N GLU A 19 -20.82 7.88 3.92
CA GLU A 19 -22.05 8.07 3.14
C GLU A 19 -21.98 7.38 1.78
N GLU A 20 -20.78 7.27 1.20
CA GLU A 20 -20.50 6.55 -0.06
C GLU A 20 -20.22 5.04 0.13
N GLY A 21 -20.32 4.54 1.37
CA GLY A 21 -20.18 3.12 1.70
C GLY A 21 -18.74 2.64 1.95
N PHE A 22 -17.76 3.53 2.08
CA PHE A 22 -16.38 3.16 2.36
C PHE A 22 -16.14 2.92 3.85
N GLU A 23 -15.31 1.92 4.16
CA GLU A 23 -14.74 1.76 5.49
C GLU A 23 -13.62 2.75 5.72
N VAL A 24 -13.71 3.52 6.83
CA VAL A 24 -12.75 4.59 7.11
C VAL A 24 -12.06 4.36 8.44
N VAL A 25 -10.74 4.32 8.39
CA VAL A 25 -9.86 4.36 9.56
C VAL A 25 -9.17 5.71 9.57
N SER A 26 -9.44 6.51 10.61
CA SER A 26 -8.89 7.86 10.77
C SER A 26 -7.70 7.86 11.70
N ILE A 27 -6.67 8.63 11.34
CA ILE A 27 -5.39 8.74 12.05
C ILE A 27 -4.97 10.21 12.06
N THR A 28 -4.36 10.65 13.16
CA THR A 28 -3.98 12.05 13.39
C THR A 28 -2.48 12.34 13.23
N GLU A 29 -1.67 11.30 13.10
CA GLU A 29 -0.20 11.40 13.07
C GLU A 29 0.38 10.50 11.99
N GLY A 30 1.38 11.00 11.26
CA GLY A 30 1.99 10.26 10.17
C GLY A 30 2.75 9.01 10.59
N ASP A 31 3.44 9.04 11.72
CA ASP A 31 4.11 7.84 12.24
C ASP A 31 3.11 6.73 12.59
N THR A 32 1.98 7.10 13.20
CA THR A 32 0.89 6.17 13.49
C THR A 32 0.27 5.64 12.20
N ALA A 33 0.15 6.47 11.15
CA ALA A 33 -0.35 6.02 9.85
C ALA A 33 0.55 4.92 9.27
N LEU A 34 1.86 5.09 9.28
CA LEU A 34 2.81 4.08 8.80
C LEU A 34 2.75 2.78 9.61
N LEU A 35 2.66 2.86 10.94
CA LEU A 35 2.54 1.69 11.80
C LEU A 35 1.26 0.87 11.53
N ARG A 36 0.17 1.57 11.20
CA ARG A 36 -1.14 0.94 10.98
C ARG A 36 -1.34 0.39 9.56
N LEU A 37 -0.43 0.67 8.62
CA LEU A 37 -0.56 0.18 7.23
C LEU A 37 -0.70 -1.35 7.14
N ALA A 38 0.08 -2.07 7.94
CA ALA A 38 0.07 -3.54 7.91
C ALA A 38 -1.24 -4.15 8.44
N ASP A 39 -1.88 -3.48 9.42
CA ASP A 39 -3.12 -3.96 10.03
C ASP A 39 -4.36 -3.54 9.25
N VAL A 40 -4.33 -2.32 8.70
CA VAL A 40 -5.47 -1.73 7.97
C VAL A 40 -5.50 -2.18 6.53
N ASP A 41 -4.32 -2.38 5.92
CA ASP A 41 -4.13 -2.77 4.51
C ASP A 41 -5.06 -1.98 3.55
N PRO A 42 -4.95 -0.64 3.52
CA PRO A 42 -5.91 0.22 2.84
C PRO A 42 -5.74 0.18 1.32
N ASP A 43 -6.86 0.24 0.58
CA ASP A 43 -6.83 0.44 -0.88
C ASP A 43 -6.47 1.88 -1.24
N VAL A 44 -6.97 2.84 -0.46
CA VAL A 44 -6.69 4.27 -0.64
C VAL A 44 -6.32 4.93 0.69
N ILE A 45 -5.33 5.80 0.63
CA ILE A 45 -4.86 6.64 1.72
C ILE A 45 -5.06 8.09 1.31
N LEU A 46 -5.89 8.83 2.06
CA LEU A 46 -5.91 10.29 2.01
C LEU A 46 -4.97 10.78 3.11
N ALA A 47 -3.92 11.49 2.73
CA ALA A 47 -2.91 11.96 3.66
C ALA A 47 -2.72 13.48 3.56
N ASP A 48 -2.90 14.16 4.68
CA ASP A 48 -2.54 15.57 4.79
C ASP A 48 -1.02 15.74 4.61
N VAL A 49 -0.64 16.73 3.82
CA VAL A 49 0.78 17.06 3.63
C VAL A 49 1.44 17.55 4.91
N PHE A 50 0.69 18.17 5.82
CA PHE A 50 1.19 18.76 7.07
C PHE A 50 0.85 17.93 8.32
N LEU A 51 0.97 16.61 8.24
CA LEU A 51 0.79 15.76 9.42
C LEU A 51 1.93 15.90 10.42
N PRO A 52 1.64 15.81 11.71
CA PRO A 52 2.66 15.65 12.75
C PRO A 52 3.47 14.36 12.56
N GLY A 53 4.76 14.44 12.82
CA GLY A 53 5.70 13.34 12.64
C GLY A 53 6.09 13.14 11.18
N LYS A 54 5.48 12.20 10.49
CA LYS A 54 5.68 11.95 9.06
C LYS A 54 4.65 12.72 8.22
N SER A 55 5.13 13.46 7.24
CA SER A 55 4.28 14.20 6.30
C SER A 55 3.50 13.27 5.36
N GLY A 56 2.47 13.79 4.69
CA GLY A 56 1.79 13.06 3.62
C GLY A 56 2.74 12.62 2.49
N PHE A 57 3.76 13.42 2.19
CA PHE A 57 4.79 13.05 1.22
C PHE A 57 5.64 11.86 1.70
N ASP A 58 5.98 11.81 3.00
CA ASP A 58 6.73 10.69 3.58
C ASP A 58 5.91 9.40 3.54
N ILE A 59 4.62 9.49 3.87
CA ILE A 59 3.68 8.36 3.78
C ILE A 59 3.62 7.86 2.33
N CYS A 60 3.49 8.77 1.37
CA CYS A 60 3.42 8.44 -0.03
C CYS A 60 4.69 7.70 -0.51
N ARG A 61 5.87 8.28 -0.25
CA ARG A 61 7.16 7.65 -0.59
C ARG A 61 7.30 6.26 0.02
N TYR A 62 6.94 6.11 1.29
CA TYR A 62 7.00 4.82 1.97
C TYR A 62 6.09 3.79 1.30
N VAL A 63 4.82 4.12 1.08
CA VAL A 63 3.83 3.23 0.46
C VAL A 63 4.29 2.79 -0.92
N LYS A 64 4.74 3.74 -1.77
CA LYS A 64 5.16 3.45 -3.14
C LYS A 64 6.45 2.63 -3.24
N SER A 65 7.34 2.75 -2.26
CA SER A 65 8.59 1.99 -2.21
C SER A 65 8.47 0.62 -1.51
N HIS A 66 7.38 0.38 -0.77
CA HIS A 66 7.25 -0.83 0.04
C HIS A 66 6.47 -1.93 -0.71
N PRO A 67 7.07 -3.09 -1.00
CA PRO A 67 6.44 -4.14 -1.84
C PRO A 67 5.05 -4.59 -1.37
N ARG A 68 4.84 -4.63 -0.05
CA ARG A 68 3.56 -5.05 0.54
C ARG A 68 2.45 -4.02 0.38
N HIS A 69 2.78 -2.73 0.26
CA HIS A 69 1.81 -1.64 0.29
C HIS A 69 1.71 -0.88 -1.04
N CYS A 70 2.54 -1.20 -2.03
CA CYS A 70 2.62 -0.46 -3.30
C CYS A 70 1.33 -0.53 -4.14
N HIS A 71 0.41 -1.45 -3.83
CA HIS A 71 -0.93 -1.49 -4.41
C HIS A 71 -1.81 -0.33 -3.93
N ALA A 72 -1.59 0.17 -2.71
CA ALA A 72 -2.38 1.25 -2.14
C ALA A 72 -2.18 2.57 -2.91
N ARG A 73 -3.27 3.26 -3.16
CA ARG A 73 -3.28 4.56 -3.81
C ARG A 73 -3.20 5.67 -2.77
N VAL A 74 -2.36 6.66 -3.02
CA VAL A 74 -2.13 7.76 -2.09
C VAL A 74 -2.60 9.07 -2.70
N VAL A 75 -3.57 9.70 -2.06
CA VAL A 75 -4.08 11.02 -2.40
C VAL A 75 -3.61 12.00 -1.33
N LEU A 76 -2.86 13.02 -1.75
CA LEU A 76 -2.40 14.07 -0.85
C LEU A 76 -3.49 15.12 -0.66
N THR A 77 -3.66 15.59 0.57
CA THR A 77 -4.60 16.66 0.87
C THR A 77 -3.87 17.87 1.43
N ALA A 78 -4.26 19.08 1.02
CA ALA A 78 -3.67 20.32 1.47
C ALA A 78 -4.72 21.41 1.63
N GLY A 79 -4.53 22.31 2.58
CA GLY A 79 -5.37 23.50 2.74
C GLY A 79 -5.17 24.48 1.57
N MET A 80 -6.21 25.28 1.29
CA MET A 80 -6.18 26.22 0.16
C MET A 80 -5.07 27.28 0.27
N LEU A 81 -4.69 27.63 1.48
CA LEU A 81 -3.67 28.66 1.76
C LEU A 81 -2.32 28.05 2.19
N GLU A 82 -2.24 26.73 2.24
CA GLU A 82 -1.00 26.03 2.60
C GLU A 82 -0.08 25.92 1.39
N PRO A 83 1.24 26.11 1.60
CA PRO A 83 2.20 25.93 0.53
C PRO A 83 2.18 24.45 0.12
N PHE A 84 1.90 24.18 -1.15
CA PHE A 84 1.87 22.85 -1.70
C PHE A 84 2.88 22.74 -2.85
N ASP A 85 3.83 21.85 -2.71
CA ASP A 85 4.85 21.58 -3.73
C ASP A 85 4.37 20.45 -4.65
N GLU A 86 3.92 20.83 -5.84
CA GLU A 86 3.44 19.88 -6.86
C GLU A 86 4.58 18.99 -7.40
N GLU A 87 5.80 19.50 -7.44
CA GLU A 87 6.96 18.73 -7.88
C GLU A 87 7.34 17.68 -6.82
N GLU A 88 7.29 18.04 -5.54
CA GLU A 88 7.48 17.08 -4.45
C GLU A 88 6.40 15.99 -4.47
N ALA A 89 5.14 16.35 -4.71
CA ALA A 89 4.03 15.40 -4.83
C ALA A 89 4.25 14.42 -6.00
N ARG A 90 4.70 14.93 -7.14
CA ARG A 90 5.03 14.13 -8.31
C ARG A 90 6.20 13.18 -8.04
N LEU A 91 7.26 13.66 -7.39
CA LEU A 91 8.43 12.85 -7.01
C LEU A 91 8.09 11.80 -5.95
N ALA A 92 7.17 12.10 -5.03
CA ALA A 92 6.66 11.13 -4.08
C ALA A 92 5.80 10.04 -4.73
N GLY A 93 5.31 10.25 -5.95
CA GLY A 93 4.49 9.32 -6.70
C GLY A 93 3.04 9.26 -6.23
N CYS A 94 2.46 10.38 -5.79
CA CYS A 94 1.06 10.40 -5.39
C CYS A 94 0.12 10.16 -6.59
N ASP A 95 -1.02 9.53 -6.30
CA ASP A 95 -2.02 9.18 -7.33
C ASP A 95 -3.07 10.28 -7.51
N GLY A 96 -3.13 11.24 -6.60
CA GLY A 96 -4.06 12.37 -6.68
C GLY A 96 -3.79 13.43 -5.63
N ILE A 97 -4.45 14.58 -5.81
CA ILE A 97 -4.37 15.72 -4.92
C ILE A 97 -5.77 16.26 -4.69
N LEU A 98 -6.13 16.54 -3.44
CA LEU A 98 -7.38 17.16 -3.04
C LEU A 98 -7.13 18.42 -2.22
N LYS A 99 -7.78 19.50 -2.57
CA LYS A 99 -7.74 20.77 -1.82
C LYS A 99 -8.83 20.81 -0.76
N LYS A 100 -8.50 21.24 0.45
CA LYS A 100 -9.46 21.52 1.51
C LYS A 100 -10.03 22.93 1.35
N PRO A 101 -11.33 23.20 1.65
CA PRO A 101 -12.32 22.24 2.18
C PRO A 101 -12.78 21.24 1.13
N PHE A 102 -13.06 20.01 1.57
CA PHE A 102 -13.49 18.94 0.67
C PHE A 102 -14.94 19.17 0.17
N GLU A 103 -15.13 19.07 -1.12
CA GLU A 103 -16.44 18.86 -1.72
C GLU A 103 -16.67 17.35 -1.89
N ALA A 104 -17.84 16.85 -1.51
CA ALA A 104 -18.13 15.43 -1.56
C ALA A 104 -17.93 14.83 -2.97
N SER A 105 -18.39 15.53 -4.01
CA SER A 105 -18.19 15.13 -5.40
C SER A 105 -16.71 15.01 -5.76
N ALA A 106 -15.89 15.99 -5.40
CA ALA A 106 -14.46 15.99 -5.71
C ALA A 106 -13.73 14.83 -5.03
N VAL A 107 -14.10 14.52 -3.77
CA VAL A 107 -13.54 13.36 -3.04
C VAL A 107 -13.91 12.06 -3.74
N VAL A 108 -15.19 11.87 -4.06
CA VAL A 108 -15.70 10.64 -4.67
C VAL A 108 -15.13 10.43 -6.07
N ASP A 109 -15.14 11.48 -6.89
CA ASP A 109 -14.61 11.42 -8.26
C ASP A 109 -13.11 11.10 -8.31
N THR A 110 -12.36 11.57 -7.30
CA THR A 110 -10.93 11.26 -7.18
C THR A 110 -10.68 9.84 -6.68
N ILE A 111 -11.43 9.38 -5.67
CA ILE A 111 -11.13 8.12 -4.97
C ILE A 111 -11.68 6.90 -5.70
N ARG A 112 -12.86 6.99 -6.29
CA ARG A 112 -13.54 5.84 -6.88
C ARG A 112 -12.72 5.12 -7.97
N PRO A 113 -12.10 5.80 -8.94
CA PRO A 113 -11.22 5.14 -9.91
C PRO A 113 -9.97 4.54 -9.25
N LEU A 114 -9.41 5.21 -8.22
CA LEU A 114 -8.21 4.74 -7.52
C LEU A 114 -8.45 3.48 -6.70
N ILE A 115 -9.65 3.31 -6.11
CA ILE A 115 -10.02 2.06 -5.43
C ILE A 115 -10.02 0.90 -6.41
N HIS A 116 -10.66 1.07 -7.55
CA HIS A 116 -10.70 0.03 -8.58
C HIS A 116 -9.29 -0.37 -9.04
N ASP A 117 -8.40 0.62 -9.23
CA ASP A 117 -7.01 0.39 -9.61
C ASP A 117 -6.22 -0.32 -8.48
N ALA A 118 -6.49 0.00 -7.21
CA ALA A 118 -5.86 -0.66 -6.07
C ALA A 118 -6.30 -2.12 -5.95
N GLU A 119 -7.60 -2.39 -6.06
CA GLU A 119 -8.15 -3.75 -6.05
C GLU A 119 -7.59 -4.60 -7.19
N PHE A 120 -7.52 -4.05 -8.39
CA PHE A 120 -6.93 -4.71 -9.55
C PHE A 120 -5.44 -5.02 -9.33
N SER A 121 -4.68 -4.04 -8.81
CA SER A 121 -3.26 -4.22 -8.49
C SER A 121 -3.06 -5.28 -7.42
N ARG A 122 -3.87 -5.27 -6.34
CA ARG A 122 -3.84 -6.29 -5.29
C ARG A 122 -4.12 -7.69 -5.84
N GLY A 123 -5.11 -7.84 -6.73
CA GLY A 123 -5.42 -9.11 -7.40
C GLY A 123 -4.25 -9.64 -8.22
N LEU A 124 -3.60 -8.79 -9.01
CA LEU A 124 -2.43 -9.17 -9.81
C LEU A 124 -1.26 -9.63 -8.93
N PHE A 125 -0.95 -8.91 -7.86
CA PHE A 125 0.12 -9.32 -6.94
C PHE A 125 -0.21 -10.63 -6.21
N SER A 126 -1.46 -10.84 -5.82
CA SER A 126 -1.90 -12.08 -5.19
C SER A 126 -1.83 -13.28 -6.13
N GLU A 127 -2.28 -13.14 -7.36
CA GLU A 127 -2.26 -14.21 -8.38
C GLU A 127 -0.84 -14.51 -8.87
N THR A 128 -0.02 -13.48 -9.11
CA THR A 128 1.36 -13.64 -9.55
C THR A 128 2.20 -14.31 -8.47
N PHE A 129 2.07 -13.86 -7.22
CA PHE A 129 2.78 -14.45 -6.10
C PHE A 129 2.34 -15.90 -5.84
N ALA A 130 1.04 -16.17 -5.88
CA ALA A 130 0.52 -17.53 -5.73
C ALA A 130 0.94 -18.46 -6.89
N ALA A 131 0.98 -17.95 -8.11
CA ALA A 131 1.42 -18.70 -9.29
C ALA A 131 2.93 -18.97 -9.25
N GLU A 132 3.76 -18.00 -8.87
CA GLU A 132 5.21 -18.17 -8.73
C GLU A 132 5.55 -19.13 -7.59
N VAL A 133 4.92 -19.00 -6.43
CA VAL A 133 5.10 -19.94 -5.32
C VAL A 133 4.67 -21.35 -5.73
N ASN A 134 3.58 -21.49 -6.48
CA ASN A 134 3.09 -22.80 -6.92
C ASN A 134 3.95 -23.40 -8.05
N ALA A 135 4.58 -22.56 -8.90
CA ALA A 135 5.50 -22.99 -9.93
C ALA A 135 6.89 -23.42 -9.40
N LEU A 136 7.30 -22.85 -8.25
CA LEU A 136 8.56 -23.16 -7.58
C LEU A 136 8.45 -24.36 -6.63
N MET A 137 7.23 -24.80 -6.27
CA MET A 137 7.04 -25.97 -5.43
C MET A 137 7.11 -27.26 -6.25
N PRO A 138 7.97 -28.21 -5.86
CA PRO A 138 7.97 -29.54 -6.47
C PRO A 138 6.59 -30.20 -6.28
N PRO A 139 6.12 -31.00 -7.25
CA PRO A 139 4.75 -31.58 -7.26
C PRO A 139 4.43 -32.47 -6.03
N SER A 140 5.43 -32.82 -5.22
CA SER A 140 5.24 -33.56 -3.98
C SER A 140 4.83 -32.70 -2.76
N MET A 141 4.85 -31.36 -2.90
CA MET A 141 4.48 -30.39 -1.84
C MET A 141 3.25 -29.54 -2.18
N ALA A 142 2.48 -29.93 -3.20
CA ALA A 142 1.20 -29.25 -3.47
C ALA A 142 0.32 -29.37 -2.22
N VAL A 143 0.10 -28.22 -1.57
CA VAL A 143 -0.72 -28.13 -0.35
C VAL A 143 -2.14 -28.53 -0.73
N ARG A 144 -2.53 -29.75 -0.37
CA ARG A 144 -3.94 -30.10 -0.31
C ARG A 144 -4.59 -29.22 0.73
N PRO A 145 -5.78 -28.64 0.48
CA PRO A 145 -6.48 -27.93 1.53
C PRO A 145 -6.64 -28.84 2.74
N ALA A 146 -6.03 -28.44 3.86
CA ALA A 146 -6.07 -29.20 5.09
C ALA A 146 -7.50 -29.24 5.63
N PRO A 147 -7.95 -30.37 6.20
CA PRO A 147 -9.16 -30.40 6.98
C PRO A 147 -8.97 -29.48 8.21
N GLN A 148 -10.00 -28.71 8.51
CA GLN A 148 -10.05 -27.83 9.68
C GLN A 148 -9.87 -28.65 10.96
N GLY A 149 -8.77 -28.42 11.65
CA GLY A 149 -8.49 -29.05 12.95
C GLY A 149 -7.08 -28.73 13.44
N ASP A 150 -7.04 -28.04 14.55
CA ASP A 150 -5.95 -27.76 15.48
C ASP A 150 -4.69 -27.05 14.96
N SER A 151 -4.56 -25.85 15.49
CA SER A 151 -3.48 -24.90 15.35
C SER A 151 -2.28 -25.28 16.24
N ASP A 152 -1.38 -26.09 15.71
CA ASP A 152 0.00 -26.08 16.16
C ASP A 152 0.86 -25.87 14.91
N VAL A 153 1.00 -24.61 14.52
CA VAL A 153 1.89 -24.23 13.41
C VAL A 153 3.30 -24.27 13.98
N ASP A 154 3.99 -25.37 13.70
CA ASP A 154 5.39 -25.58 14.06
C ASP A 154 6.25 -24.47 13.43
N GLU A 155 6.62 -23.47 14.24
CA GLU A 155 7.39 -22.29 13.84
C GLU A 155 8.70 -22.66 13.13
N GLU A 156 9.29 -23.79 13.51
CA GLU A 156 10.52 -24.31 12.94
C GLU A 156 10.32 -24.83 11.50
N ARG A 157 9.15 -25.42 11.21
CA ARG A 157 8.78 -25.85 9.86
C ARG A 157 8.48 -24.68 8.93
N VAL A 158 7.84 -23.63 9.45
CA VAL A 158 7.59 -22.40 8.69
C VAL A 158 8.91 -21.69 8.39
N ARG A 159 9.83 -21.60 9.35
CA ARG A 159 11.18 -21.05 9.13
C ARG A 159 11.97 -21.83 8.08
N ALA A 160 11.94 -23.15 8.18
CA ALA A 160 12.63 -24.00 7.21
C ALA A 160 12.07 -23.84 5.79
N ALA A 161 10.75 -23.73 5.65
CA ALA A 161 10.10 -23.50 4.37
C ALA A 161 10.44 -22.13 3.78
N ILE A 162 10.47 -21.08 4.61
CA ILE A 162 10.87 -19.73 4.20
C ILE A 162 12.34 -19.69 3.76
N THR A 163 13.23 -20.34 4.50
CA THR A 163 14.66 -20.41 4.17
C THR A 163 14.90 -21.11 2.83
N LEU A 164 14.21 -22.23 2.60
CA LEU A 164 14.31 -22.97 1.34
C LEU A 164 13.75 -22.17 0.14
N ALA A 165 12.64 -21.43 0.33
CA ALA A 165 12.07 -20.59 -0.70
C ALA A 165 12.98 -19.40 -1.04
N LEU A 166 13.61 -18.78 -0.04
CA LEU A 166 14.59 -17.72 -0.22
C LEU A 166 15.84 -18.19 -0.94
N ASP A 167 16.42 -19.33 -0.56
CA ASP A 167 17.61 -19.88 -1.20
C ASP A 167 17.35 -20.25 -2.67
N ALA A 168 16.16 -20.70 -3.00
CA ALA A 168 15.77 -21.00 -4.37
C ALA A 168 15.49 -19.73 -5.24
N ALA A 169 14.98 -18.66 -4.63
CA ALA A 169 14.62 -17.42 -5.33
C ALA A 169 15.82 -16.45 -5.48
N LEU A 170 16.77 -16.47 -4.56
CA LEU A 170 17.92 -15.56 -4.54
C LEU A 170 18.73 -15.51 -5.85
N PRO A 171 19.09 -16.63 -6.52
CA PRO A 171 19.85 -16.59 -7.76
C PRO A 171 19.10 -15.86 -8.88
N VAL A 172 17.80 -16.08 -9.02
CA VAL A 172 16.98 -15.48 -10.06
C VAL A 172 16.81 -13.98 -9.85
N ILE A 173 16.61 -13.58 -8.60
CA ILE A 173 16.50 -12.16 -8.22
C ILE A 173 17.83 -11.43 -8.46
N ILE A 174 18.95 -12.04 -8.12
CA ILE A 174 20.27 -11.47 -8.34
C ILE A 174 20.55 -11.29 -9.84
N ASP A 175 20.22 -12.27 -10.67
CA ASP A 175 20.40 -12.19 -12.14
C ASP A 175 19.52 -11.08 -12.74
N GLU A 176 18.27 -10.98 -12.32
CA GLU A 176 17.35 -9.97 -12.83
C GLU A 176 17.78 -8.54 -12.43
N ILE A 177 18.21 -8.35 -11.17
CA ILE A 177 18.76 -7.07 -10.70
C ILE A 177 20.03 -6.74 -11.45
N THR A 178 20.92 -7.71 -11.65
CA THR A 178 22.17 -7.52 -12.39
C THR A 178 21.91 -7.08 -13.83
N GLN A 179 20.97 -7.73 -14.52
CA GLN A 179 20.59 -7.34 -15.88
C GLN A 179 20.00 -5.93 -15.94
N ARG A 180 19.13 -5.57 -15.01
CA ARG A 180 18.55 -4.22 -14.95
C ARG A 180 19.59 -3.14 -14.67
N VAL A 181 20.56 -3.43 -13.81
CA VAL A 181 21.68 -2.51 -13.52
C VAL A 181 22.60 -2.37 -14.73
N LEU A 182 22.94 -3.46 -15.45
CA LEU A 182 23.74 -3.40 -16.66
C LEU A 182 23.05 -2.60 -17.77
N VAL A 183 21.77 -2.78 -17.98
CA VAL A 183 20.99 -1.98 -18.92
C VAL A 183 20.94 -0.49 -18.53
N ALA A 184 20.82 -0.18 -17.24
CA ALA A 184 20.84 1.20 -16.75
C ALA A 184 22.23 1.86 -16.88
N LEU A 185 23.30 1.07 -16.87
CA LEU A 185 24.68 1.55 -17.05
C LEU A 185 25.13 1.56 -18.52
N GLY A 186 24.27 1.18 -19.46
CA GLY A 186 24.53 1.27 -20.91
C GLY A 186 25.41 0.15 -21.47
N HIS A 187 25.41 -1.01 -20.82
CA HIS A 187 26.05 -2.25 -21.31
C HIS A 187 25.02 -3.26 -21.80
#